data_1de923ca6d69d74d34d601c4a67f0be2
#
_entry.id   1de923ca6d69d74d34d601c4a67f0be2
#
_cell.length_a   1.000
_cell.length_b   1.000
_cell.length_c   1.000
_cell.angle_alpha   90.00
_cell.angle_beta   90.00
_cell.angle_gamma   90.00
#
_symmetry.space_group_name_H-M   'P 1'
#
loop_
_entity.id
_entity.type
_entity.pdbx_description
1 polymer ?
#
loop_
_entity_poly.entity_id
_entity_poly.type
_entity_poly.pdbx_seq_one_letter_code
_entity_poly.pdbx_strand_id
1 'polypeptide(L)'
;MKGSVRKKGATWSFRLDLGKQENGKRKQIERSGFATEKEAQAMLAKYIDEYNNNGEIVENKKITLNEVYQEFIDNEANTTRKHSTVTRYNSLYRNHICNEIGYNYIGNFSAQKLQEYINSKRSENLSDEYIRSIYNFLLVLFRYAVKRKYIRTNPTIGVVPPASYRAYGEIQTYTKKELELMEQRCATTNLTPAFKIGINLGLRVSECFGLRFSDIDWNKKTIRINKQLYFQDKQWSFIPPKTVSSVRTIKMGDEFTNYLKELQAQHEKNKQEYGDGYAINFVTDRRNDKTQRIIVDDFINVKPNGEMLTPNSIKFMRRIFKDDLNIDFKYHNLRHTHTTMLAESGVNPKYVQKRLGHSKLETTLRYYTHITD
;
A
#
# COMPACT_ATOMS: atom_id res chain seq x y z
N MET A 1 -18.11 -9.36 -43.61
CA MET A 1 -18.72 -10.19 -42.57
C MET A 1 -20.17 -10.54 -42.92
N LYS A 2 -20.62 -11.79 -42.78
CA LYS A 2 -22.02 -12.16 -43.01
C LYS A 2 -22.55 -12.85 -41.75
N GLY A 3 -23.67 -12.35 -41.21
CA GLY A 3 -24.35 -12.94 -40.07
C GLY A 3 -25.73 -13.42 -40.48
N SER A 4 -26.24 -14.50 -39.90
CA SER A 4 -27.60 -15.01 -40.14
C SER A 4 -28.24 -15.48 -38.83
N VAL A 5 -29.53 -15.28 -38.71
CA VAL A 5 -30.35 -15.78 -37.59
C VAL A 5 -31.27 -16.89 -38.12
N ARG A 6 -31.42 -17.95 -37.33
CA ARG A 6 -32.28 -19.07 -37.68
C ARG A 6 -32.97 -19.67 -36.46
N LYS A 7 -34.14 -20.23 -36.66
CA LYS A 7 -34.84 -21.01 -35.64
C LYS A 7 -34.24 -22.41 -35.51
N LYS A 8 -33.96 -22.86 -34.30
CA LYS A 8 -33.40 -24.19 -34.01
C LYS A 8 -34.22 -24.85 -32.90
N GLY A 9 -35.16 -25.69 -33.31
CA GLY A 9 -36.13 -26.25 -32.38
C GLY A 9 -37.06 -25.19 -31.77
N ALA A 10 -37.15 -25.17 -30.45
CA ALA A 10 -37.93 -24.19 -29.68
C ALA A 10 -37.23 -22.83 -29.49
N THR A 11 -35.97 -22.71 -29.89
CA THR A 11 -35.16 -21.49 -29.66
C THR A 11 -34.61 -20.94 -30.96
N TRP A 12 -34.06 -19.69 -30.88
CA TRP A 12 -33.40 -19.04 -31.98
C TRP A 12 -31.88 -19.10 -31.81
N SER A 13 -31.16 -19.07 -32.93
CA SER A 13 -29.70 -19.05 -32.98
C SER A 13 -29.20 -18.05 -34.03
N PHE A 14 -28.03 -17.50 -33.82
CA PHE A 14 -27.35 -16.77 -34.88
C PHE A 14 -26.02 -17.47 -35.23
N ARG A 15 -25.57 -17.24 -36.48
CA ARG A 15 -24.27 -17.62 -36.97
C ARG A 15 -23.58 -16.37 -37.54
N LEU A 16 -22.34 -16.14 -37.17
CA LEU A 16 -21.50 -15.06 -37.68
C LEU A 16 -20.25 -15.66 -38.35
N ASP A 17 -20.00 -15.31 -39.61
CA ASP A 17 -18.81 -15.70 -40.37
C ASP A 17 -17.77 -14.57 -40.31
N LEU A 18 -16.62 -14.86 -39.70
CA LEU A 18 -15.52 -13.94 -39.51
C LEU A 18 -14.44 -14.02 -40.62
N GLY A 19 -14.70 -14.80 -41.67
CA GLY A 19 -13.78 -14.97 -42.77
C GLY A 19 -12.80 -16.15 -42.61
N LYS A 20 -11.80 -16.21 -43.50
CA LYS A 20 -10.77 -17.26 -43.48
C LYS A 20 -9.66 -16.83 -42.49
N GLN A 21 -9.18 -17.79 -41.69
CA GLN A 21 -7.97 -17.66 -40.87
C GLN A 21 -6.70 -17.86 -41.75
N GLU A 22 -5.52 -17.54 -41.25
CA GLU A 22 -4.23 -17.76 -41.89
C GLU A 22 -4.02 -19.24 -42.32
N ASN A 23 -4.62 -20.18 -41.60
CA ASN A 23 -4.61 -21.61 -41.91
C ASN A 23 -5.62 -22.04 -42.98
N GLY A 24 -6.30 -21.09 -43.65
CA GLY A 24 -7.28 -21.30 -44.70
C GLY A 24 -8.66 -21.77 -44.24
N LYS A 25 -8.86 -22.11 -42.95
CA LYS A 25 -10.19 -22.52 -42.40
C LYS A 25 -11.05 -21.32 -42.13
N ARG A 26 -12.37 -21.46 -42.37
CA ARG A 26 -13.38 -20.42 -42.00
C ARG A 26 -13.56 -20.38 -40.49
N LYS A 27 -13.48 -19.18 -39.91
CA LYS A 27 -13.83 -18.93 -38.51
C LYS A 27 -15.29 -18.53 -38.45
N GLN A 28 -16.12 -19.38 -37.83
CA GLN A 28 -17.54 -19.11 -37.64
C GLN A 28 -17.88 -19.22 -36.17
N ILE A 29 -18.78 -18.35 -35.72
CA ILE A 29 -19.31 -18.35 -34.34
C ILE A 29 -20.82 -18.60 -34.45
N GLU A 30 -21.32 -19.60 -33.74
CA GLU A 30 -22.75 -19.89 -33.59
C GLU A 30 -23.12 -19.76 -32.09
N ARG A 31 -24.25 -19.12 -31.84
CA ARG A 31 -24.86 -19.04 -30.52
C ARG A 31 -26.34 -19.36 -30.65
N SER A 32 -26.87 -20.17 -29.71
CA SER A 32 -28.26 -20.63 -29.67
C SER A 32 -28.85 -20.45 -28.27
N GLY A 33 -30.17 -20.64 -28.16
CA GLY A 33 -30.85 -20.54 -26.87
C GLY A 33 -31.58 -19.21 -26.65
N PHE A 34 -31.73 -18.38 -27.69
CA PHE A 34 -32.51 -17.14 -27.58
C PHE A 34 -34.01 -17.46 -27.66
N ALA A 35 -34.82 -16.80 -26.81
CA ALA A 35 -36.25 -17.02 -26.77
C ALA A 35 -36.96 -16.48 -28.02
N THR A 36 -36.44 -15.36 -28.57
CA THR A 36 -37.04 -14.68 -29.72
C THR A 36 -36.01 -14.41 -30.83
N GLU A 37 -36.52 -14.24 -32.05
CA GLU A 37 -35.68 -13.83 -33.19
C GLU A 37 -35.04 -12.47 -32.95
N LYS A 38 -35.79 -11.53 -32.36
CA LYS A 38 -35.34 -10.17 -32.06
C LYS A 38 -34.12 -10.18 -31.09
N GLU A 39 -34.13 -11.07 -30.07
CA GLU A 39 -32.99 -11.23 -29.18
C GLU A 39 -31.79 -11.79 -29.91
N ALA A 40 -31.94 -12.79 -30.76
CA ALA A 40 -30.86 -13.36 -31.55
C ALA A 40 -30.27 -12.32 -32.52
N GLN A 41 -31.08 -11.48 -33.15
CA GLN A 41 -30.65 -10.37 -34.02
C GLN A 41 -29.91 -9.29 -33.24
N ALA A 42 -30.43 -8.88 -32.08
CA ALA A 42 -29.78 -7.89 -31.23
C ALA A 42 -28.38 -8.36 -30.74
N MET A 43 -28.28 -9.66 -30.40
CA MET A 43 -27.02 -10.24 -30.01
C MET A 43 -26.05 -10.36 -31.20
N LEU A 44 -26.53 -10.76 -32.37
CA LEU A 44 -25.69 -10.77 -33.59
C LEU A 44 -25.14 -9.38 -33.91
N ALA A 45 -25.98 -8.33 -33.82
CA ALA A 45 -25.53 -6.97 -34.03
C ALA A 45 -24.40 -6.57 -33.05
N LYS A 46 -24.52 -6.92 -31.76
CA LYS A 46 -23.45 -6.68 -30.76
C LYS A 46 -22.14 -7.40 -31.12
N TYR A 47 -22.23 -8.64 -31.61
CA TYR A 47 -21.04 -9.39 -32.02
C TYR A 47 -20.36 -8.78 -33.27
N ILE A 48 -21.17 -8.28 -34.22
CA ILE A 48 -20.66 -7.57 -35.40
C ILE A 48 -19.95 -6.27 -35.00
N ASP A 49 -20.58 -5.47 -34.14
CA ASP A 49 -20.02 -4.23 -33.62
C ASP A 49 -18.69 -4.49 -32.86
N GLU A 50 -18.67 -5.50 -32.02
CA GLU A 50 -17.47 -5.88 -31.26
C GLU A 50 -16.30 -6.24 -32.19
N TYR A 51 -16.58 -7.04 -33.20
CA TYR A 51 -15.55 -7.41 -34.18
C TYR A 51 -15.10 -6.25 -35.03
N ASN A 52 -16.00 -5.36 -35.44
CA ASN A 52 -15.65 -4.17 -36.24
C ASN A 52 -14.77 -3.21 -35.43
N ASN A 53 -15.04 -3.05 -34.11
CA ASN A 53 -14.30 -2.14 -33.24
C ASN A 53 -12.98 -2.73 -32.74
N ASN A 54 -12.90 -4.05 -32.51
CA ASN A 54 -11.76 -4.68 -31.84
C ASN A 54 -10.97 -5.64 -32.73
N GLY A 55 -11.44 -5.94 -33.94
CA GLY A 55 -10.82 -6.93 -34.84
C GLY A 55 -11.03 -8.40 -34.42
N GLU A 56 -11.68 -8.65 -33.28
CA GLU A 56 -11.91 -9.98 -32.73
C GLU A 56 -13.14 -10.00 -31.80
N ILE A 57 -13.65 -11.19 -31.54
CA ILE A 57 -14.74 -11.44 -30.60
C ILE A 57 -14.15 -12.06 -29.33
N VAL A 58 -14.33 -11.39 -28.21
CA VAL A 58 -13.90 -11.89 -26.90
C VAL A 58 -14.95 -12.86 -26.36
N GLU A 59 -14.63 -14.12 -26.30
CA GLU A 59 -15.43 -15.14 -25.62
C GLU A 59 -15.01 -15.20 -24.14
N ASN A 60 -16.02 -15.26 -23.25
CA ASN A 60 -15.72 -15.44 -21.83
C ASN A 60 -14.96 -16.77 -21.65
N LYS A 61 -13.72 -16.68 -21.24
CA LYS A 61 -12.89 -17.84 -21.03
C LYS A 61 -13.37 -18.61 -19.78
N LYS A 62 -13.39 -19.94 -19.86
CA LYS A 62 -13.62 -20.78 -18.69
C LYS A 62 -12.37 -20.80 -17.81
N ILE A 63 -12.14 -19.72 -17.11
CA ILE A 63 -11.04 -19.53 -16.15
C ILE A 63 -11.63 -18.99 -14.85
N THR A 64 -11.18 -19.49 -13.72
CA THR A 64 -11.64 -19.07 -12.39
C THR A 64 -10.97 -17.76 -11.97
N LEU A 65 -11.56 -17.06 -10.99
CA LEU A 65 -10.93 -15.87 -10.41
C LEU A 65 -9.61 -16.22 -9.70
N ASN A 66 -9.47 -17.44 -9.12
CA ASN A 66 -8.23 -17.94 -8.54
C ASN A 66 -7.11 -18.03 -9.58
N GLU A 67 -7.40 -18.57 -10.77
CA GLU A 67 -6.42 -18.67 -11.85
C GLU A 67 -6.04 -17.29 -12.40
N VAL A 68 -7.01 -16.39 -12.57
CA VAL A 68 -6.76 -14.99 -12.97
C VAL A 68 -5.88 -14.26 -11.94
N TYR A 69 -6.15 -14.47 -10.66
CA TYR A 69 -5.34 -13.88 -9.60
C TYR A 69 -3.90 -14.39 -9.65
N GLN A 70 -3.68 -15.71 -9.76
CA GLN A 70 -2.35 -16.29 -9.81
C GLN A 70 -1.58 -15.75 -11.02
N GLU A 71 -2.21 -15.73 -12.17
CA GLU A 71 -1.61 -15.19 -13.39
C GLU A 71 -1.27 -13.69 -13.27
N PHE A 72 -2.15 -12.91 -12.64
CA PHE A 72 -1.91 -11.48 -12.37
C PHE A 72 -0.70 -11.28 -11.45
N ILE A 73 -0.57 -12.07 -10.39
CA ILE A 73 0.58 -11.97 -9.47
C ILE A 73 1.87 -12.30 -10.18
N ASP A 74 1.89 -13.42 -10.94
CA ASP A 74 3.12 -13.93 -11.58
C ASP A 74 3.57 -13.05 -12.74
N ASN A 75 2.64 -12.61 -13.60
CA ASN A 75 2.98 -11.94 -14.85
C ASN A 75 2.98 -10.41 -14.78
N GLU A 76 2.28 -9.80 -13.81
CA GLU A 76 2.19 -8.34 -13.75
C GLU A 76 2.56 -7.77 -12.37
N ALA A 77 1.94 -8.24 -11.30
CA ALA A 77 2.05 -7.56 -10.01
C ALA A 77 3.48 -7.61 -9.45
N ASN A 78 4.15 -8.77 -9.51
CA ASN A 78 5.52 -8.94 -8.99
C ASN A 78 6.55 -8.08 -9.74
N THR A 79 6.31 -7.76 -11.01
CA THR A 79 7.23 -6.97 -11.83
C THR A 79 6.94 -5.48 -11.81
N THR A 80 5.66 -5.09 -11.68
CA THR A 80 5.24 -3.68 -11.85
C THR A 80 4.85 -3.00 -10.54
N ARG A 81 4.61 -3.76 -9.47
CA ARG A 81 4.14 -3.21 -8.19
C ARG A 81 5.22 -3.32 -7.11
N LYS A 82 5.16 -2.38 -6.14
CA LYS A 82 6.02 -2.48 -4.95
C LYS A 82 5.67 -3.72 -4.13
N HIS A 83 6.65 -4.36 -3.55
CA HIS A 83 6.49 -5.55 -2.70
C HIS A 83 5.37 -5.37 -1.65
N SER A 84 5.30 -4.21 -0.96
CA SER A 84 4.24 -3.91 0.01
C SER A 84 2.82 -3.94 -0.59
N THR A 85 2.68 -3.55 -1.86
CA THR A 85 1.39 -3.61 -2.56
C THR A 85 1.02 -5.05 -2.88
N VAL A 86 1.97 -5.85 -3.35
CA VAL A 86 1.76 -7.28 -3.63
C VAL A 86 1.42 -8.03 -2.34
N THR A 87 2.14 -7.78 -1.26
CA THR A 87 1.85 -8.37 0.07
C THR A 87 0.43 -8.03 0.53
N ARG A 88 -0.03 -6.78 0.32
CA ARG A 88 -1.41 -6.38 0.61
C ARG A 88 -2.42 -7.11 -0.28
N TYR A 89 -2.15 -7.24 -1.57
CA TYR A 89 -3.01 -7.98 -2.49
C TYR A 89 -3.14 -9.45 -2.07
N ASN A 90 -2.01 -10.09 -1.75
CA ASN A 90 -1.99 -11.47 -1.27
C ASN A 90 -2.81 -11.64 0.02
N SER A 91 -2.70 -10.68 0.95
CA SER A 91 -3.48 -10.70 2.20
C SER A 91 -4.98 -10.53 1.95
N LEU A 92 -5.39 -9.54 1.14
CA LEU A 92 -6.79 -9.32 0.79
C LEU A 92 -7.40 -10.53 0.06
N TYR A 93 -6.63 -11.09 -0.89
CA TYR A 93 -7.07 -12.23 -1.66
C TYR A 93 -7.29 -13.46 -0.81
N ARG A 94 -6.28 -13.86 -0.06
CA ARG A 94 -6.30 -15.06 0.79
C ARG A 94 -7.39 -15.00 1.85
N ASN A 95 -7.55 -13.84 2.49
CA ASN A 95 -8.44 -13.72 3.64
C ASN A 95 -9.91 -13.52 3.27
N HIS A 96 -10.20 -12.95 2.08
CA HIS A 96 -11.57 -12.53 1.75
C HIS A 96 -12.08 -13.02 0.39
N ILE A 97 -11.21 -13.34 -0.58
CA ILE A 97 -11.65 -13.59 -1.96
C ILE A 97 -11.52 -15.06 -2.33
N CYS A 98 -10.38 -15.66 -2.03
CA CYS A 98 -9.98 -16.99 -2.50
C CYS A 98 -11.06 -18.06 -2.26
N ASN A 99 -11.48 -18.22 -1.01
CA ASN A 99 -12.39 -19.29 -0.60
C ASN A 99 -13.87 -18.94 -0.82
N GLU A 100 -14.21 -17.65 -0.93
CA GLU A 100 -15.61 -17.24 -1.04
C GLU A 100 -16.09 -17.15 -2.49
N ILE A 101 -15.31 -16.45 -3.33
CA ILE A 101 -15.68 -16.22 -4.73
C ILE A 101 -14.61 -16.66 -5.73
N GLY A 102 -13.42 -17.04 -5.25
CA GLY A 102 -12.27 -17.34 -6.09
C GLY A 102 -12.45 -18.52 -7.05
N TYR A 103 -13.28 -19.50 -6.71
CA TYR A 103 -13.57 -20.68 -7.55
C TYR A 103 -14.60 -20.42 -8.64
N ASN A 104 -15.27 -19.26 -8.64
CA ASN A 104 -16.22 -18.92 -9.69
C ASN A 104 -15.49 -18.58 -11.01
N TYR A 105 -16.06 -19.01 -12.12
CA TYR A 105 -15.56 -18.60 -13.43
C TYR A 105 -15.69 -17.08 -13.60
N ILE A 106 -14.64 -16.46 -14.15
CA ILE A 106 -14.54 -15.00 -14.29
C ILE A 106 -15.71 -14.41 -15.12
N GLY A 107 -16.21 -15.17 -16.09
CA GLY A 107 -17.34 -14.78 -16.94
C GLY A 107 -18.72 -14.83 -16.25
N ASN A 108 -18.81 -15.44 -15.06
CA ASN A 108 -20.06 -15.58 -14.31
C ASN A 108 -20.30 -14.44 -13.32
N PHE A 109 -19.37 -13.50 -13.21
CA PHE A 109 -19.53 -12.34 -12.36
C PHE A 109 -20.37 -11.26 -13.04
N SER A 110 -21.39 -10.81 -12.34
CA SER A 110 -22.19 -9.62 -12.69
C SER A 110 -21.95 -8.52 -11.64
N ALA A 111 -22.30 -7.28 -11.99
CA ALA A 111 -22.24 -6.17 -11.04
C ALA A 111 -23.11 -6.46 -9.80
N GLN A 112 -24.30 -7.08 -9.99
CA GLN A 112 -25.18 -7.45 -8.90
C GLN A 112 -24.51 -8.45 -7.93
N LYS A 113 -23.94 -9.56 -8.42
CA LYS A 113 -23.25 -10.54 -7.58
C LYS A 113 -22.08 -9.95 -6.81
N LEU A 114 -21.32 -9.06 -7.46
CA LEU A 114 -20.22 -8.36 -6.79
C LEU A 114 -20.71 -7.34 -5.75
N GLN A 115 -21.84 -6.67 -6.01
CA GLN A 115 -22.47 -5.78 -5.03
C GLN A 115 -22.94 -6.56 -3.80
N GLU A 116 -23.59 -7.70 -3.99
CA GLU A 116 -24.01 -8.59 -2.90
C GLU A 116 -22.79 -9.05 -2.08
N TYR A 117 -21.72 -9.44 -2.75
CA TYR A 117 -20.45 -9.83 -2.11
C TYR A 117 -19.83 -8.66 -1.31
N ILE A 118 -19.76 -7.45 -1.86
CA ILE A 118 -19.23 -6.28 -1.16
C ILE A 118 -20.12 -5.92 0.04
N ASN A 119 -21.44 -6.03 -0.10
CA ASN A 119 -22.37 -5.78 0.99
C ASN A 119 -22.23 -6.80 2.14
N SER A 120 -22.00 -8.09 1.81
CA SER A 120 -21.81 -9.14 2.83
C SER A 120 -20.60 -8.87 3.72
N LYS A 121 -19.57 -8.15 3.24
CA LYS A 121 -18.39 -7.80 4.04
C LYS A 121 -18.68 -6.84 5.20
N ARG A 122 -19.82 -6.14 5.19
CA ARG A 122 -20.26 -5.34 6.34
C ARG A 122 -20.72 -6.21 7.52
N SER A 123 -21.34 -7.36 7.25
CA SER A 123 -21.76 -8.30 8.28
C SER A 123 -20.57 -8.98 9.00
N GLU A 124 -19.37 -8.92 8.42
CA GLU A 124 -18.14 -9.41 9.03
C GLU A 124 -17.45 -8.37 9.95
N ASN A 125 -18.12 -7.28 10.29
CA ASN A 125 -17.59 -6.16 11.10
C ASN A 125 -16.30 -5.52 10.51
N LEU A 126 -16.12 -5.58 9.19
CA LEU A 126 -15.03 -4.89 8.51
C LEU A 126 -15.36 -3.40 8.35
N SER A 127 -14.36 -2.54 8.53
CA SER A 127 -14.53 -1.11 8.29
C SER A 127 -14.79 -0.81 6.80
N ASP A 128 -15.56 0.26 6.53
CA ASP A 128 -15.86 0.70 5.15
C ASP A 128 -14.59 0.97 4.34
N GLU A 129 -13.50 1.48 4.95
CA GLU A 129 -12.21 1.67 4.29
C GLU A 129 -11.55 0.34 3.91
N TYR A 130 -11.70 -0.68 4.77
CA TYR A 130 -11.14 -2.00 4.48
C TYR A 130 -11.94 -2.69 3.36
N ILE A 131 -13.27 -2.62 3.39
CA ILE A 131 -14.16 -3.12 2.34
C ILE A 131 -13.87 -2.42 1.01
N ARG A 132 -13.66 -1.10 1.02
CA ARG A 132 -13.22 -0.34 -0.15
C ARG A 132 -11.87 -0.83 -0.69
N SER A 133 -10.97 -1.30 0.19
CA SER A 133 -9.70 -1.87 -0.24
C SER A 133 -9.88 -3.21 -0.97
N ILE A 134 -10.84 -4.04 -0.53
CA ILE A 134 -11.23 -5.28 -1.21
C ILE A 134 -11.82 -4.95 -2.59
N TYR A 135 -12.76 -4.01 -2.66
CA TYR A 135 -13.35 -3.54 -3.92
C TYR A 135 -12.28 -3.02 -4.90
N ASN A 136 -11.38 -2.16 -4.45
CA ASN A 136 -10.32 -1.62 -5.29
C ASN A 136 -9.39 -2.71 -5.82
N PHE A 137 -9.15 -3.74 -5.04
CA PHE A 137 -8.36 -4.88 -5.49
C PHE A 137 -9.12 -5.73 -6.52
N LEU A 138 -10.40 -6.01 -6.33
CA LEU A 138 -11.25 -6.65 -7.35
C LEU A 138 -11.27 -5.85 -8.64
N LEU A 139 -11.38 -4.52 -8.54
CA LEU A 139 -11.32 -3.63 -9.72
C LEU A 139 -10.01 -3.83 -10.51
N VAL A 140 -8.88 -4.00 -9.82
CA VAL A 140 -7.58 -4.29 -10.47
C VAL A 140 -7.59 -5.66 -11.15
N LEU A 141 -8.09 -6.72 -10.48
CA LEU A 141 -8.15 -8.07 -11.05
C LEU A 141 -9.06 -8.16 -12.27
N PHE A 142 -10.26 -7.56 -12.20
CA PHE A 142 -11.18 -7.57 -13.34
C PHE A 142 -10.67 -6.68 -14.50
N ARG A 143 -9.94 -5.59 -14.24
CA ARG A 143 -9.23 -4.84 -15.29
C ARG A 143 -8.16 -5.70 -15.98
N TYR A 144 -7.42 -6.48 -15.19
CA TYR A 144 -6.46 -7.43 -15.75
C TYR A 144 -7.16 -8.48 -16.63
N ALA A 145 -8.28 -9.05 -16.16
CA ALA A 145 -9.06 -10.03 -16.93
C ALA A 145 -9.59 -9.46 -18.27
N VAL A 146 -10.01 -8.19 -18.29
CA VAL A 146 -10.38 -7.48 -19.53
C VAL A 146 -9.16 -7.29 -20.43
N LYS A 147 -8.03 -6.82 -19.89
CA LYS A 147 -6.76 -6.65 -20.63
C LYS A 147 -6.29 -7.97 -21.27
N ARG A 148 -6.48 -9.09 -20.57
CA ARG A 148 -6.16 -10.45 -21.05
C ARG A 148 -7.23 -11.05 -21.93
N LYS A 149 -8.33 -10.32 -22.20
CA LYS A 149 -9.48 -10.74 -23.03
C LYS A 149 -10.14 -12.00 -22.50
N TYR A 150 -10.20 -12.17 -21.18
CA TYR A 150 -10.94 -13.26 -20.53
C TYR A 150 -12.41 -12.93 -20.37
N ILE A 151 -12.73 -11.64 -20.25
CA ILE A 151 -14.08 -11.08 -20.23
C ILE A 151 -14.12 -9.80 -21.06
N ARG A 152 -15.30 -9.43 -21.52
CA ARG A 152 -15.52 -8.23 -22.38
C ARG A 152 -15.50 -6.94 -21.58
N THR A 153 -16.19 -6.93 -20.46
CA THR A 153 -16.41 -5.74 -19.63
C THR A 153 -16.05 -6.04 -18.18
N ASN A 154 -15.61 -5.02 -17.47
CA ASN A 154 -15.31 -5.14 -16.05
C ASN A 154 -16.59 -5.00 -15.21
N PRO A 155 -17.08 -6.07 -14.55
CA PRO A 155 -18.33 -6.03 -13.79
C PRO A 155 -18.24 -5.17 -12.52
N THR A 156 -17.03 -4.82 -12.04
CA THR A 156 -16.88 -3.97 -10.87
C THR A 156 -17.25 -2.50 -11.13
N ILE A 157 -17.33 -2.06 -12.39
CA ILE A 157 -17.70 -0.67 -12.74
C ILE A 157 -19.13 -0.34 -12.27
N GLY A 158 -20.03 -1.32 -12.29
CA GLY A 158 -21.41 -1.14 -11.82
C GLY A 158 -21.59 -1.33 -10.31
N VAL A 159 -20.51 -1.56 -9.54
CA VAL A 159 -20.57 -1.77 -8.09
C VAL A 159 -20.35 -0.44 -7.36
N VAL A 160 -21.19 -0.14 -6.40
CA VAL A 160 -21.07 1.02 -5.51
C VAL A 160 -20.33 0.58 -4.24
N PRO A 161 -19.06 0.94 -4.07
CA PRO A 161 -18.32 0.63 -2.85
C PRO A 161 -18.88 1.46 -1.68
N PRO A 162 -18.65 1.05 -0.42
CA PRO A 162 -19.02 1.84 0.74
C PRO A 162 -18.54 3.29 0.60
N ALA A 163 -19.35 4.24 1.03
CA ALA A 163 -18.98 5.64 1.02
C ALA A 163 -17.69 5.83 1.83
N SER A 164 -16.73 6.54 1.27
CA SER A 164 -15.58 6.99 2.06
C SER A 164 -16.05 8.23 2.82
N TYR A 165 -16.66 8.01 3.97
CA TYR A 165 -16.79 9.07 4.95
C TYR A 165 -15.40 9.31 5.58
N ARG A 166 -14.43 9.67 4.76
CA ARG A 166 -13.41 10.58 5.25
C ARG A 166 -14.12 11.95 5.37
N ALA A 167 -15.02 12.09 6.32
CA ALA A 167 -14.97 13.31 7.10
C ALA A 167 -13.48 13.51 7.34
N TYR A 168 -12.93 14.63 6.97
CA TYR A 168 -11.54 14.96 7.27
C TYR A 168 -11.42 14.78 8.78
N GLY A 169 -11.06 13.53 9.21
CA GLY A 169 -11.03 13.18 10.61
C GLY A 169 -10.07 14.15 11.24
N GLU A 170 -10.42 14.66 12.39
CA GLU A 170 -9.55 15.51 13.20
C GLU A 170 -8.15 14.92 13.18
N ILE A 171 -7.17 15.74 12.84
CA ILE A 171 -5.79 15.32 12.84
C ILE A 171 -5.44 15.00 14.29
N GLN A 172 -5.33 13.71 14.60
CA GLN A 172 -4.99 13.27 15.95
C GLN A 172 -3.56 13.68 16.27
N THR A 173 -3.40 14.59 17.20
CA THR A 173 -2.12 15.05 17.74
C THR A 173 -2.06 14.73 19.23
N TYR A 174 -0.85 14.76 19.77
CA TYR A 174 -0.64 14.64 21.21
C TYR A 174 -0.49 16.02 21.83
N THR A 175 -1.11 16.23 23.00
CA THR A 175 -0.92 17.42 23.81
C THR A 175 0.49 17.46 24.40
N LYS A 176 0.93 18.65 24.81
CA LYS A 176 2.23 18.83 25.49
C LYS A 176 2.37 17.91 26.70
N LYS A 177 1.31 17.81 27.52
CA LYS A 177 1.27 16.94 28.71
C LYS A 177 1.43 15.45 28.35
N GLU A 178 0.73 14.99 27.29
CA GLU A 178 0.87 13.61 26.84
C GLU A 178 2.29 13.32 26.30
N LEU A 179 2.89 14.27 25.57
CA LEU A 179 4.27 14.13 25.09
C LEU A 179 5.26 14.02 26.26
N GLU A 180 5.13 14.86 27.29
CA GLU A 180 5.97 14.81 28.50
C GLU A 180 5.84 13.47 29.23
N LEU A 181 4.61 12.97 29.44
CA LEU A 181 4.36 11.67 30.07
C LEU A 181 4.93 10.52 29.25
N MET A 182 4.74 10.55 27.92
CA MET A 182 5.28 9.53 27.03
C MET A 182 6.81 9.55 26.99
N GLU A 183 7.44 10.74 27.00
CA GLU A 183 8.89 10.88 27.03
C GLU A 183 9.48 10.33 28.33
N GLN A 184 8.91 10.69 29.48
CA GLN A 184 9.30 10.15 30.78
C GLN A 184 9.17 8.63 30.84
N ARG A 185 8.07 8.09 30.30
CA ARG A 185 7.86 6.63 30.26
C ARG A 185 8.82 5.94 29.30
N CYS A 186 9.16 6.57 28.17
CA CYS A 186 10.17 6.06 27.23
C CYS A 186 11.56 6.01 27.84
N ALA A 187 11.92 6.93 28.71
CA ALA A 187 13.27 7.06 29.29
C ALA A 187 13.78 5.76 29.95
N THR A 188 12.86 4.91 30.40
CA THR A 188 13.16 3.59 30.96
C THR A 188 13.24 2.47 29.92
N THR A 189 13.23 2.79 28.62
CA THR A 189 13.22 1.83 27.51
C THR A 189 14.25 2.18 26.45
N ASN A 190 14.58 1.20 25.61
CA ASN A 190 15.46 1.40 24.45
C ASN A 190 14.76 2.15 23.29
N LEU A 191 13.51 2.63 23.48
CA LEU A 191 12.72 3.27 22.43
C LEU A 191 12.72 4.81 22.51
N THR A 192 13.41 5.37 23.50
CA THR A 192 13.60 6.83 23.63
C THR A 192 14.11 7.47 22.34
N PRO A 193 15.14 6.94 21.65
CA PRO A 193 15.60 7.54 20.42
C PRO A 193 14.51 7.57 19.34
N ALA A 194 13.76 6.49 19.17
CA ALA A 194 12.68 6.44 18.19
C ALA A 194 11.55 7.46 18.51
N PHE A 195 11.19 7.63 19.77
CA PHE A 195 10.22 8.64 20.21
C PHE A 195 10.74 10.07 19.92
N LYS A 196 11.95 10.38 20.35
CA LYS A 196 12.56 11.71 20.14
C LYS A 196 12.73 12.04 18.64
N ILE A 197 13.12 11.08 17.81
CA ILE A 197 13.17 11.21 16.35
C ILE A 197 11.77 11.52 15.79
N GLY A 198 10.75 10.80 16.26
CA GLY A 198 9.38 11.01 15.83
C GLY A 198 8.89 12.43 16.05
N ILE A 199 9.10 12.97 17.25
CA ILE A 199 8.62 14.30 17.62
C ILE A 199 9.50 15.44 17.07
N ASN A 200 10.83 15.27 17.02
CA ASN A 200 11.76 16.33 16.57
C ASN A 200 11.90 16.41 15.05
N LEU A 201 11.76 15.31 14.33
CA LEU A 201 11.96 15.26 12.87
C LEU A 201 10.70 14.94 12.08
N GLY A 202 9.64 14.47 12.72
CA GLY A 202 8.39 14.08 12.05
C GLY A 202 8.55 12.93 11.05
N LEU A 203 9.46 11.98 11.29
CA LEU A 203 9.74 10.90 10.36
C LEU A 203 8.65 9.82 10.33
N ARG A 204 8.54 9.12 9.18
CA ARG A 204 7.77 7.88 9.14
C ARG A 204 8.50 6.79 9.92
N VAL A 205 7.75 5.86 10.50
CA VAL A 205 8.33 4.79 11.33
C VAL A 205 9.47 4.03 10.62
N SER A 206 9.29 3.66 9.36
CA SER A 206 10.32 2.95 8.59
C SER A 206 11.54 3.83 8.25
N GLU A 207 11.37 5.14 8.12
CA GLU A 207 12.47 6.11 8.00
C GLU A 207 13.25 6.20 9.31
N CYS A 208 12.55 6.33 10.45
CA CYS A 208 13.14 6.41 11.78
C CYS A 208 14.06 5.22 12.10
N PHE A 209 13.55 4.00 11.93
CA PHE A 209 14.36 2.80 12.23
C PHE A 209 15.43 2.49 11.17
N GLY A 210 15.39 3.17 10.02
CA GLY A 210 16.42 3.08 9.00
C GLY A 210 17.58 4.07 9.16
N LEU A 211 17.51 4.95 10.17
CA LEU A 211 18.55 5.98 10.40
C LEU A 211 19.83 5.39 10.97
N ARG A 212 20.93 5.97 10.51
CA ARG A 212 22.29 5.68 10.92
C ARG A 212 22.98 6.97 11.40
N PHE A 213 23.97 6.86 12.26
CA PHE A 213 24.80 8.02 12.63
C PHE A 213 25.55 8.59 11.41
N SER A 214 25.92 7.75 10.45
CA SER A 214 26.52 8.17 9.17
C SER A 214 25.59 8.97 8.25
N ASP A 215 24.29 9.06 8.56
CA ASP A 215 23.35 9.94 7.85
C ASP A 215 23.41 11.40 8.37
N ILE A 216 24.16 11.67 9.44
CA ILE A 216 24.24 12.97 10.12
C ILE A 216 25.46 13.75 9.67
N ASP A 217 25.24 15.00 9.24
CA ASP A 217 26.29 16.02 9.12
C ASP A 217 26.30 16.85 10.42
N TRP A 218 27.22 16.54 11.29
CA TRP A 218 27.33 17.17 12.61
C TRP A 218 27.67 18.67 12.53
N ASN A 219 28.45 19.09 11.53
CA ASN A 219 28.86 20.49 11.35
C ASN A 219 27.67 21.34 10.89
N LYS A 220 26.87 20.83 9.95
CA LYS A 220 25.66 21.50 9.45
C LYS A 220 24.45 21.29 10.33
N LYS A 221 24.54 20.40 11.31
CA LYS A 221 23.40 19.93 12.14
C LYS A 221 22.25 19.45 11.28
N THR A 222 22.53 18.60 10.28
CA THR A 222 21.53 18.08 9.35
C THR A 222 21.56 16.57 9.31
N ILE A 223 20.40 15.95 9.01
CA ILE A 223 20.26 14.52 8.83
C ILE A 223 19.63 14.22 7.47
N ARG A 224 20.20 13.27 6.74
CA ARG A 224 19.75 12.86 5.42
C ARG A 224 18.81 11.67 5.50
N ILE A 225 17.61 11.81 4.96
CA ILE A 225 16.60 10.76 4.88
C ILE A 225 16.56 10.24 3.44
N ASN A 226 17.15 9.07 3.19
CA ASN A 226 17.29 8.48 1.85
C ASN A 226 16.96 7.00 1.80
N LYS A 227 16.49 6.42 2.91
CA LYS A 227 16.15 5.00 3.03
C LYS A 227 15.04 4.76 4.03
N GLN A 228 14.48 3.57 3.96
CA GLN A 228 13.51 3.04 4.91
C GLN A 228 13.95 1.63 5.29
N LEU A 229 13.81 1.27 6.57
CA LEU A 229 13.97 -0.12 7.02
C LEU A 229 12.65 -0.86 6.85
N TYR A 230 12.65 -1.89 6.03
CA TYR A 230 11.46 -2.66 5.68
C TYR A 230 11.73 -4.16 5.72
N PHE A 231 10.77 -4.93 6.26
CA PHE A 231 10.88 -6.39 6.29
C PHE A 231 10.33 -6.98 4.98
N GLN A 232 11.21 -7.64 4.23
CA GLN A 232 10.88 -8.23 2.94
C GLN A 232 11.68 -9.52 2.75
N ASP A 233 11.07 -10.55 2.16
CA ASP A 233 11.71 -11.84 1.90
C ASP A 233 12.40 -12.43 3.14
N LYS A 234 11.70 -12.40 4.28
CA LYS A 234 12.15 -12.89 5.59
C LYS A 234 13.40 -12.19 6.15
N GLN A 235 13.76 -11.02 5.64
CA GLN A 235 14.91 -10.26 6.11
C GLN A 235 14.64 -8.74 6.15
N TRP A 236 15.38 -8.04 7.00
CA TRP A 236 15.34 -6.59 7.03
C TRP A 236 16.13 -6.02 5.87
N SER A 237 15.55 -5.03 5.20
CA SER A 237 16.12 -4.44 4.00
C SER A 237 16.06 -2.91 4.06
N PHE A 238 17.10 -2.25 3.57
CA PHE A 238 17.00 -0.86 3.17
C PHE A 238 16.36 -0.78 1.79
N ILE A 239 15.25 -0.07 1.72
CA ILE A 239 14.55 0.23 0.47
C ILE A 239 14.53 1.74 0.23
N PRO A 240 14.45 2.20 -1.03
CA PRO A 240 14.29 3.61 -1.32
C PRO A 240 12.96 4.15 -0.75
N PRO A 241 12.88 5.44 -0.41
CA PRO A 241 11.63 6.06 -0.03
C PRO A 241 10.55 5.91 -1.10
N LYS A 242 9.28 6.04 -0.68
CA LYS A 242 8.12 5.79 -1.56
C LYS A 242 8.07 6.73 -2.78
N THR A 243 8.55 7.97 -2.63
CA THR A 243 8.57 9.01 -3.67
C THR A 243 9.90 9.72 -3.67
N VAL A 244 10.27 10.33 -4.80
CA VAL A 244 11.50 11.15 -4.91
C VAL A 244 11.50 12.29 -3.90
N SER A 245 10.35 12.94 -3.67
CA SER A 245 10.20 14.01 -2.66
C SER A 245 10.41 13.56 -1.22
N SER A 246 10.43 12.26 -0.97
CA SER A 246 10.73 11.71 0.36
C SER A 246 12.23 11.66 0.66
N VAL A 247 13.10 11.73 -0.36
CA VAL A 247 14.55 11.91 -0.16
C VAL A 247 14.78 13.39 0.18
N ARG A 248 15.32 13.65 1.38
CA ARG A 248 15.44 15.00 1.89
C ARG A 248 16.52 15.09 2.97
N THR A 249 16.99 16.31 3.20
CA THR A 249 17.86 16.64 4.33
C THR A 249 17.09 17.57 5.28
N ILE A 250 17.11 17.25 6.58
CA ILE A 250 16.37 17.95 7.62
C ILE A 250 17.36 18.62 8.55
N LYS A 251 17.19 19.92 8.84
CA LYS A 251 17.94 20.64 9.85
C LYS A 251 17.43 20.24 11.24
N MET A 252 18.35 19.94 12.15
CA MET A 252 18.08 19.60 13.55
C MET A 252 18.28 20.82 14.45
N GLY A 253 17.52 20.91 15.53
CA GLY A 253 17.75 21.85 16.60
C GLY A 253 18.98 21.47 17.44
N ASP A 254 19.53 22.43 18.20
CA ASP A 254 20.74 22.22 18.98
C ASP A 254 20.57 21.18 20.08
N GLU A 255 19.47 21.25 20.81
CA GLU A 255 19.14 20.30 21.89
C GLU A 255 19.08 18.86 21.35
N PHE A 256 18.36 18.65 20.25
CA PHE A 256 18.24 17.33 19.64
C PHE A 256 19.56 16.83 19.04
N THR A 257 20.38 17.75 18.51
CA THR A 257 21.71 17.42 18.00
C THR A 257 22.65 16.98 19.14
N ASN A 258 22.61 17.65 20.29
CA ASN A 258 23.37 17.27 21.46
C ASN A 258 22.92 15.91 22.02
N TYR A 259 21.62 15.69 22.12
CA TYR A 259 21.07 14.39 22.49
C TYR A 259 21.61 13.26 21.60
N LEU A 260 21.65 13.44 20.26
CA LEU A 260 22.18 12.41 19.35
C LEU A 260 23.69 12.18 19.49
N LYS A 261 24.48 13.23 19.86
CA LYS A 261 25.92 13.08 20.17
C LYS A 261 26.12 12.25 21.43
N GLU A 262 25.37 12.55 22.50
CA GLU A 262 25.39 11.77 23.74
C GLU A 262 25.00 10.33 23.51
N LEU A 263 23.95 10.10 22.71
CA LEU A 263 23.51 8.77 22.33
C LEU A 263 24.59 8.01 21.56
N GLN A 264 25.29 8.67 20.62
CA GLN A 264 26.41 8.05 19.89
C GLN A 264 27.55 7.66 20.83
N ALA A 265 27.92 8.54 21.73
CA ALA A 265 28.96 8.26 22.75
C ALA A 265 28.54 7.07 23.64
N GLN A 266 27.26 6.97 24.04
CA GLN A 266 26.77 5.84 24.80
C GLN A 266 26.82 4.53 23.99
N HIS A 267 26.53 4.56 22.69
CA HIS A 267 26.65 3.37 21.83
C HIS A 267 28.12 2.90 21.73
N GLU A 268 29.07 3.80 21.59
CA GLU A 268 30.50 3.45 21.57
C GLU A 268 30.94 2.84 22.89
N LYS A 269 30.47 3.40 24.02
CA LYS A 269 30.73 2.81 25.35
C LYS A 269 30.14 1.42 25.48
N ASN A 270 28.88 1.23 25.10
CA ASN A 270 28.25 -0.07 25.10
C ASN A 270 29.01 -1.09 24.23
N LYS A 271 29.47 -0.67 23.04
CA LYS A 271 30.24 -1.51 22.13
C LYS A 271 31.54 -2.00 22.78
N GLN A 272 32.20 -1.14 23.54
CA GLN A 272 33.40 -1.51 24.32
C GLN A 272 33.06 -2.45 25.46
N GLU A 273 32.00 -2.19 26.21
CA GLU A 273 31.55 -3.01 27.34
C GLU A 273 31.11 -4.43 26.93
N TYR A 274 30.38 -4.56 25.82
CA TYR A 274 29.92 -5.85 25.31
C TYR A 274 30.99 -6.63 24.53
N GLY A 275 32.02 -5.94 24.01
CA GLY A 275 33.11 -6.56 23.23
C GLY A 275 32.58 -7.48 22.12
N ASP A 276 33.03 -8.73 22.11
CA ASP A 276 32.60 -9.74 21.12
C ASP A 276 31.11 -10.13 21.23
N GLY A 277 30.46 -9.80 22.35
CA GLY A 277 29.01 -9.98 22.54
C GLY A 277 28.16 -8.88 21.91
N TYR A 278 28.76 -7.83 21.32
CA TYR A 278 28.01 -6.77 20.66
C TYR A 278 27.43 -7.26 19.33
N ALA A 279 26.15 -7.02 19.10
CA ALA A 279 25.42 -7.61 17.97
C ALA A 279 25.91 -7.07 16.62
N ILE A 280 26.10 -7.97 15.67
CA ILE A 280 26.34 -7.66 14.26
C ILE A 280 25.02 -7.63 13.52
N ASN A 281 24.62 -6.46 13.01
CA ASN A 281 23.37 -6.30 12.29
C ASN A 281 23.58 -6.45 10.78
N PHE A 282 22.84 -7.41 10.19
CA PHE A 282 22.83 -7.61 8.75
C PHE A 282 21.56 -7.03 8.14
N VAL A 283 21.73 -6.24 7.08
CA VAL A 283 20.62 -5.67 6.31
C VAL A 283 20.88 -5.88 4.82
N THR A 284 19.83 -6.16 4.07
CA THR A 284 19.92 -6.23 2.62
C THR A 284 19.68 -4.84 2.02
N ASP A 285 20.66 -4.28 1.35
CA ASP A 285 20.51 -2.99 0.66
C ASP A 285 19.88 -3.22 -0.73
N ARG A 286 18.67 -2.70 -0.91
CA ARG A 286 17.87 -2.79 -2.15
C ARG A 286 17.60 -1.40 -2.74
N ARG A 287 18.41 -0.40 -2.39
CA ARG A 287 18.22 0.98 -2.88
C ARG A 287 18.73 1.16 -4.30
N ASN A 288 19.65 0.32 -4.73
CA ASN A 288 20.23 0.29 -6.07
C ASN A 288 19.81 -1.01 -6.80
N ASP A 289 20.09 -1.09 -8.09
CA ASP A 289 19.78 -2.26 -8.92
C ASP A 289 20.49 -3.55 -8.47
N LYS A 290 21.61 -3.39 -7.74
CA LYS A 290 22.32 -4.52 -7.11
C LYS A 290 21.88 -4.69 -5.67
N THR A 291 21.16 -5.77 -5.38
CA THR A 291 20.83 -6.18 -4.02
C THR A 291 22.08 -6.73 -3.34
N GLN A 292 22.47 -6.15 -2.21
CA GLN A 292 23.65 -6.54 -1.45
C GLN A 292 23.34 -6.68 0.03
N ARG A 293 23.82 -7.75 0.66
CA ARG A 293 23.81 -7.89 2.13
C ARG A 293 24.97 -7.10 2.70
N ILE A 294 24.69 -6.21 3.64
CA ILE A 294 25.68 -5.33 4.29
C ILE A 294 25.60 -5.47 5.81
N ILE A 295 26.72 -5.20 6.47
CA ILE A 295 26.79 -5.00 7.91
C ILE A 295 26.49 -3.54 8.22
N VAL A 296 25.68 -3.30 9.24
CA VAL A 296 25.34 -1.97 9.74
C VAL A 296 25.61 -1.95 11.24
N ASP A 297 26.61 -1.20 11.65
CA ASP A 297 27.09 -1.08 13.02
C ASP A 297 26.81 0.28 13.69
N ASP A 298 26.20 1.20 12.92
CA ASP A 298 25.95 2.59 13.32
C ASP A 298 24.46 2.98 13.30
N PHE A 299 23.55 2.01 13.51
CA PHE A 299 22.13 2.32 13.69
C PHE A 299 21.91 3.22 14.90
N ILE A 300 21.01 4.22 14.77
CA ILE A 300 20.61 5.07 15.89
C ILE A 300 19.71 4.32 16.87
N ASN A 301 18.83 3.44 16.35
CA ASN A 301 17.87 2.71 17.16
C ASN A 301 18.36 1.27 17.40
N VAL A 302 19.08 1.06 18.49
CA VAL A 302 19.57 -0.26 18.93
C VAL A 302 19.28 -0.48 20.41
N LYS A 303 19.38 -1.74 20.85
CA LYS A 303 19.47 -2.11 22.27
C LYS A 303 20.88 -1.87 22.80
N PRO A 304 21.12 -1.91 24.14
CA PRO A 304 22.46 -1.74 24.69
C PRO A 304 23.49 -2.74 24.14
N ASN A 305 23.07 -3.97 23.82
CA ASN A 305 23.95 -4.97 23.21
C ASN A 305 24.14 -4.79 21.69
N GLY A 306 23.74 -3.66 21.10
CA GLY A 306 23.90 -3.36 19.68
C GLY A 306 22.85 -3.97 18.74
N GLU A 307 21.96 -4.83 19.24
CA GLU A 307 20.89 -5.41 18.39
C GLU A 307 19.96 -4.33 17.86
N MET A 308 19.77 -4.27 16.55
CA MET A 308 18.91 -3.25 15.92
C MET A 308 17.46 -3.37 16.36
N LEU A 309 16.86 -2.24 16.69
CA LEU A 309 15.43 -2.11 16.84
C LEU A 309 14.77 -1.91 15.47
N THR A 310 13.54 -2.37 15.35
CA THR A 310 12.84 -2.41 14.07
C THR A 310 11.49 -1.70 14.17
N PRO A 311 10.82 -1.38 13.06
CA PRO A 311 9.46 -0.85 13.09
C PRO A 311 8.47 -1.66 13.94
N ASN A 312 8.71 -2.97 14.11
CA ASN A 312 7.89 -3.83 14.96
C ASN A 312 7.98 -3.47 16.46
N SER A 313 9.07 -2.85 16.88
CA SER A 313 9.30 -2.41 18.27
C SER A 313 8.27 -1.37 18.74
N ILE A 314 7.61 -0.67 17.80
CA ILE A 314 6.52 0.27 18.10
C ILE A 314 5.30 -0.41 18.74
N LYS A 315 5.11 -1.71 18.49
CA LYS A 315 4.03 -2.48 19.15
C LYS A 315 4.22 -2.49 20.68
N PHE A 316 5.47 -2.59 21.13
CA PHE A 316 5.80 -2.52 22.55
C PHE A 316 5.55 -1.09 23.10
N MET A 317 6.00 -0.05 22.38
CA MET A 317 5.74 1.34 22.75
C MET A 317 4.24 1.63 22.87
N ARG A 318 3.44 1.16 21.90
CA ARG A 318 1.98 1.29 21.93
C ARG A 318 1.38 0.63 23.17
N ARG A 319 1.86 -0.57 23.52
CA ARG A 319 1.37 -1.32 24.68
C ARG A 319 1.64 -0.56 25.98
N ILE A 320 2.90 -0.17 26.24
CA ILE A 320 3.26 0.52 27.48
C ILE A 320 2.54 1.87 27.64
N PHE A 321 2.34 2.62 26.57
CA PHE A 321 1.58 3.88 26.66
C PHE A 321 0.10 3.66 26.89
N LYS A 322 -0.47 2.58 26.35
CA LYS A 322 -1.86 2.23 26.61
C LYS A 322 -2.05 1.74 28.04
N ASP A 323 -1.20 0.82 28.47
CA ASP A 323 -1.35 0.14 29.77
C ASP A 323 -0.99 1.08 30.94
N ASP A 324 0.09 1.84 30.81
CA ASP A 324 0.63 2.67 31.92
C ASP A 324 0.08 4.10 31.92
N LEU A 325 -0.28 4.67 30.76
CA LEU A 325 -0.69 6.06 30.62
C LEU A 325 -2.12 6.24 30.11
N ASN A 326 -2.78 5.15 29.71
CA ASN A 326 -4.07 5.13 29.00
C ASN A 326 -4.08 5.98 27.71
N ILE A 327 -2.94 6.09 27.00
CA ILE A 327 -2.80 6.82 25.74
C ILE A 327 -2.86 5.83 24.56
N ASP A 328 -3.81 6.01 23.61
CA ASP A 328 -3.84 5.24 22.35
C ASP A 328 -2.76 5.76 21.39
N PHE A 329 -1.58 5.22 21.55
CA PHE A 329 -0.41 5.66 20.81
C PHE A 329 -0.37 5.12 19.38
N LYS A 330 -0.16 6.02 18.41
CA LYS A 330 0.17 5.73 17.02
C LYS A 330 1.41 6.52 16.66
N TYR A 331 2.48 5.84 16.25
CA TYR A 331 3.74 6.52 15.89
C TYR A 331 3.54 7.65 14.86
N HIS A 332 2.61 7.47 13.92
CA HIS A 332 2.33 8.47 12.90
C HIS A 332 1.76 9.77 13.48
N ASN A 333 1.10 9.70 14.64
CA ASN A 333 0.58 10.88 15.33
C ASN A 333 1.71 11.77 15.89
N LEU A 334 2.91 11.24 16.20
CA LEU A 334 4.09 12.08 16.50
C LEU A 334 4.44 13.00 15.34
N ARG A 335 4.36 12.48 14.11
CA ARG A 335 4.55 13.29 12.91
C ARG A 335 3.44 14.30 12.70
N HIS A 336 2.20 13.95 12.99
CA HIS A 336 1.08 14.89 13.00
C HIS A 336 1.33 16.02 14.00
N THR A 337 1.68 15.67 15.24
CA THR A 337 2.00 16.63 16.30
C THR A 337 3.17 17.55 15.89
N HIS A 338 4.27 16.98 15.37
CA HIS A 338 5.40 17.78 14.86
C HIS A 338 4.95 18.75 13.76
N THR A 339 4.07 18.32 12.87
CA THR A 339 3.57 19.17 11.79
C THR A 339 2.72 20.32 12.33
N THR A 340 1.81 20.02 13.26
CA THR A 340 0.96 21.02 13.92
C THR A 340 1.80 22.03 14.69
N MET A 341 2.78 21.59 15.48
CA MET A 341 3.70 22.50 16.20
C MET A 341 4.44 23.44 15.26
N LEU A 342 4.89 22.97 14.10
CA LEU A 342 5.54 23.84 13.09
C LEU A 342 4.54 24.83 12.47
N ALA A 343 3.31 24.39 12.24
CA ALA A 343 2.26 25.25 11.69
C ALA A 343 1.87 26.34 12.69
N GLU A 344 1.64 25.99 13.96
CA GLU A 344 1.35 26.91 15.08
C GLU A 344 2.47 27.92 15.30
N SER A 345 3.72 27.52 15.06
CA SER A 345 4.89 28.42 15.10
C SER A 345 5.02 29.30 13.84
N GLY A 346 4.04 29.31 12.94
CA GLY A 346 4.05 30.17 11.75
C GLY A 346 5.06 29.78 10.67
N VAL A 347 5.60 28.57 10.70
CA VAL A 347 6.58 28.09 9.71
C VAL A 347 5.94 27.96 8.34
N ASN A 348 6.59 28.47 7.30
CA ASN A 348 6.07 28.44 5.93
C ASN A 348 5.66 27.03 5.48
N PRO A 349 4.42 26.82 4.99
CA PRO A 349 3.89 25.52 4.58
C PRO A 349 4.76 24.78 3.55
N LYS A 350 5.39 25.50 2.62
CA LYS A 350 6.30 24.90 1.63
C LYS A 350 7.56 24.32 2.28
N TYR A 351 8.08 24.98 3.31
CA TYR A 351 9.20 24.46 4.09
C TYR A 351 8.78 23.18 4.83
N VAL A 352 7.64 23.20 5.51
CA VAL A 352 7.09 22.03 6.21
C VAL A 352 6.84 20.88 5.23
N GLN A 353 6.28 21.15 4.04
CA GLN A 353 6.11 20.17 2.99
C GLN A 353 7.43 19.47 2.63
N LYS A 354 8.49 20.25 2.38
CA LYS A 354 9.83 19.73 2.05
C LYS A 354 10.43 18.96 3.21
N ARG A 355 10.36 19.50 4.44
CA ARG A 355 10.86 18.86 5.66
C ARG A 355 10.25 17.47 5.88
N LEU A 356 8.95 17.35 5.67
CA LEU A 356 8.22 16.11 5.86
C LEU A 356 8.26 15.17 4.63
N GLY A 357 8.59 15.68 3.46
CA GLY A 357 8.56 14.92 2.21
C GLY A 357 7.13 14.56 1.79
N HIS A 358 6.20 15.53 1.88
CA HIS A 358 4.85 15.39 1.35
C HIS A 358 4.86 15.64 -0.17
N SER A 359 4.32 14.70 -0.94
CA SER A 359 4.26 14.83 -2.40
C SER A 359 3.29 15.92 -2.87
N LYS A 360 2.27 16.23 -2.07
CA LYS A 360 1.26 17.26 -2.35
C LYS A 360 1.26 18.31 -1.24
N LEU A 361 1.20 19.57 -1.60
CA LEU A 361 1.13 20.69 -0.64
C LEU A 361 -0.18 20.65 0.17
N GLU A 362 -1.29 20.23 -0.45
CA GLU A 362 -2.60 20.06 0.21
C GLU A 362 -2.51 19.21 1.48
N THR A 363 -1.65 18.19 1.48
CA THR A 363 -1.44 17.35 2.68
C THR A 363 -0.86 18.14 3.84
N THR A 364 -0.06 19.16 3.57
CA THR A 364 0.52 20.05 4.58
C THR A 364 -0.45 21.14 4.97
N LEU A 365 -1.15 21.76 4.01
CA LEU A 365 -2.08 22.85 4.28
C LEU A 365 -3.20 22.47 5.24
N ARG A 366 -3.61 21.22 5.30
CA ARG A 366 -4.61 20.72 6.27
C ARG A 366 -4.26 21.02 7.74
N TYR A 367 -2.98 21.14 8.06
CA TYR A 367 -2.55 21.47 9.43
C TYR A 367 -2.62 22.97 9.72
N TYR A 368 -2.72 23.80 8.67
CA TYR A 368 -2.80 25.24 8.79
C TYR A 368 -4.25 25.75 8.83
N THR A 369 -5.19 25.00 8.24
CA THR A 369 -6.61 25.40 8.22
C THR A 369 -7.26 25.39 9.60
N HIS A 370 -6.73 24.61 10.54
CA HIS A 370 -7.24 24.57 11.94
C HIS A 370 -6.64 25.66 12.83
N ILE A 371 -5.68 26.44 12.35
CA ILE A 371 -4.98 27.48 13.14
C ILE A 371 -5.56 28.87 12.84
N THR A 372 -6.32 29.00 11.76
CA THR A 372 -6.90 30.28 11.28
C THR A 372 -8.34 30.51 11.76
N ASP A 373 -8.91 29.61 12.52
CA ASP A 373 -10.18 29.73 13.24
C ASP A 373 -9.90 30.00 14.72
#